data_cbb4d5f18b2433694600cc978d734fb9
#
_entry.id   cbb4d5f18b2433694600cc978d734fb9
#
_cell.length_a   1.000
_cell.length_b   1.000
_cell.length_c   1.000
_cell.angle_alpha   90.00
_cell.angle_beta   90.00
_cell.angle_gamma   90.00
#
_symmetry.space_group_name_H-M   'P 1'
#
loop_
_entity.id
_entity.type
_entity.pdbx_description
1 polymer ?
#
loop_
_entity_poly.entity_id
_entity_poly.type
_entity_poly.pdbx_seq_one_letter_code
_entity_poly.pdbx_strand_id
1 'polypeptide(L)'
;MDLPVIDLDVYLNNPLDSEAVQAECRKAANALITYGALVLHDSRVSEQDNSTFLDILEDYFAQPEEDLRKDEKPELSYQIGVTLENTEKPKCAVDEPCLDVIQRLHPSQRPLDITAHSPDPKCRFFWRMAEIPPFKTEFPGLNASNIVPEAPHIKERWTPAMNQWGTSMKNA
;
A
#
# COMPACT_ATOMS: atom_id res chain seq x y z
N MET A 1 -6.54 -20.59 5.98
CA MET A 1 -7.72 -19.77 6.36
C MET A 1 -8.26 -19.19 5.08
N ASP A 2 -9.49 -19.50 4.72
CA ASP A 2 -10.09 -18.97 3.49
C ASP A 2 -10.87 -17.71 3.85
N LEU A 3 -10.38 -16.56 3.38
CA LEU A 3 -11.08 -15.29 3.58
C LEU A 3 -12.35 -15.24 2.70
N PRO A 4 -13.45 -14.65 3.21
CA PRO A 4 -14.63 -14.44 2.40
C PRO A 4 -14.36 -13.55 1.19
N VAL A 5 -14.81 -14.00 0.01
CA VAL A 5 -14.74 -13.22 -1.23
C VAL A 5 -16.02 -12.38 -1.33
N ILE A 6 -15.88 -11.07 -1.42
CA ILE A 6 -16.97 -10.11 -1.60
C ILE A 6 -17.04 -9.75 -3.08
N ASP A 7 -18.23 -9.90 -3.67
CA ASP A 7 -18.45 -9.58 -5.07
C ASP A 7 -18.87 -8.10 -5.22
N LEU A 8 -17.91 -7.28 -5.63
CA LEU A 8 -18.15 -5.85 -5.83
C LEU A 8 -19.09 -5.57 -7.03
N ASP A 9 -19.13 -6.48 -8.02
CA ASP A 9 -20.04 -6.33 -9.16
C ASP A 9 -21.50 -6.37 -8.75
N VAL A 10 -21.84 -7.14 -7.72
CA VAL A 10 -23.21 -7.15 -7.14
C VAL A 10 -23.56 -5.76 -6.62
N TYR A 11 -22.64 -5.12 -5.90
CA TYR A 11 -22.86 -3.78 -5.35
C TYR A 11 -22.97 -2.71 -6.45
N LEU A 12 -22.13 -2.79 -7.47
CA LEU A 12 -22.07 -1.78 -8.54
C LEU A 12 -23.22 -1.86 -9.53
N ASN A 13 -23.78 -3.06 -9.75
CA ASN A 13 -24.73 -3.29 -10.83
C ASN A 13 -26.19 -3.46 -10.35
N ASN A 14 -26.47 -3.32 -9.05
CA ASN A 14 -27.80 -3.48 -8.50
C ASN A 14 -28.20 -2.27 -7.64
N PRO A 15 -29.52 -2.02 -7.45
CA PRO A 15 -29.99 -1.01 -6.51
C PRO A 15 -29.49 -1.28 -5.08
N LEU A 16 -29.13 -0.22 -4.36
CA LEU A 16 -28.55 -0.32 -3.02
C LEU A 16 -29.49 -0.98 -1.99
N ASP A 17 -30.80 -0.90 -2.20
CA ASP A 17 -31.83 -1.50 -1.36
C ASP A 17 -32.18 -2.95 -1.76
N SER A 18 -31.55 -3.49 -2.81
CA SER A 18 -31.77 -4.86 -3.22
C SER A 18 -31.26 -5.87 -2.18
N GLU A 19 -31.94 -7.00 -2.08
CA GLU A 19 -31.55 -8.08 -1.16
C GLU A 19 -30.11 -8.59 -1.45
N ALA A 20 -29.73 -8.66 -2.72
CA ALA A 20 -28.39 -9.09 -3.14
C ALA A 20 -27.30 -8.16 -2.61
N VAL A 21 -27.46 -6.83 -2.78
CA VAL A 21 -26.50 -5.83 -2.26
C VAL A 21 -26.44 -5.90 -0.74
N GLN A 22 -27.59 -5.96 -0.07
CA GLN A 22 -27.64 -6.05 1.38
C GLN A 22 -26.98 -7.34 1.91
N ALA A 23 -27.07 -8.43 1.17
CA ALA A 23 -26.38 -9.69 1.51
C ALA A 23 -24.87 -9.55 1.40
N GLU A 24 -24.34 -8.97 0.31
CA GLU A 24 -22.90 -8.72 0.15
C GLU A 24 -22.36 -7.73 1.20
N CYS A 25 -23.12 -6.67 1.52
CA CYS A 25 -22.74 -5.74 2.59
C CYS A 25 -22.65 -6.43 3.96
N ARG A 26 -23.62 -7.29 4.30
CA ARG A 26 -23.56 -8.08 5.55
C ARG A 26 -22.39 -9.05 5.56
N LYS A 27 -22.10 -9.69 4.43
CA LYS A 27 -20.95 -10.60 4.27
C LYS A 27 -19.62 -9.85 4.47
N ALA A 28 -19.47 -8.64 3.88
CA ALA A 28 -18.31 -7.78 4.07
C ALA A 28 -18.16 -7.37 5.55
N ALA A 29 -19.22 -6.89 6.19
CA ALA A 29 -19.20 -6.52 7.60
C ALA A 29 -18.79 -7.70 8.50
N ASN A 30 -19.36 -8.88 8.28
CA ASN A 30 -19.04 -10.09 9.04
C ASN A 30 -17.58 -10.54 8.82
N ALA A 31 -17.07 -10.42 7.59
CA ALA A 31 -15.67 -10.73 7.28
C ALA A 31 -14.71 -9.83 8.07
N LEU A 32 -14.97 -8.51 8.08
CA LEU A 32 -14.16 -7.55 8.83
C LEU A 32 -14.27 -7.75 10.35
N ILE A 33 -15.47 -8.05 10.87
CA ILE A 33 -15.65 -8.35 12.31
C ILE A 33 -14.91 -9.62 12.72
N THR A 34 -14.96 -10.66 11.89
CA THR A 34 -14.45 -11.99 12.25
C THR A 34 -12.94 -12.13 11.98
N TYR A 35 -12.48 -11.61 10.84
CA TYR A 35 -11.12 -11.84 10.35
C TYR A 35 -10.27 -10.56 10.28
N GLY A 36 -10.87 -9.37 10.32
CA GLY A 36 -10.20 -8.10 10.07
C GLY A 36 -9.79 -7.90 8.61
N ALA A 37 -10.18 -8.82 7.71
CA ALA A 37 -9.79 -8.82 6.31
C ALA A 37 -10.87 -9.52 5.45
N LEU A 38 -10.85 -9.23 4.14
CA LEU A 38 -11.68 -9.86 3.13
C LEU A 38 -10.94 -9.88 1.78
N VAL A 39 -11.46 -10.61 0.82
CA VAL A 39 -11.03 -10.57 -0.58
C VAL A 39 -12.12 -9.89 -1.40
N LEU A 40 -11.75 -8.93 -2.27
CA LEU A 40 -12.67 -8.33 -3.23
C LEU A 40 -12.56 -9.02 -4.58
N HIS A 41 -13.70 -9.36 -5.18
CA HIS A 41 -13.82 -9.66 -6.59
C HIS A 41 -14.36 -8.42 -7.31
N ASP A 42 -13.68 -7.95 -8.33
CA ASP A 42 -14.05 -6.80 -9.16
C ASP A 42 -13.72 -7.10 -10.63
N SER A 43 -14.73 -7.29 -11.47
CA SER A 43 -14.54 -7.62 -12.89
C SER A 43 -13.86 -6.51 -13.70
N ARG A 44 -13.76 -5.30 -13.16
CA ARG A 44 -13.03 -4.18 -13.78
C ARG A 44 -11.51 -4.32 -13.63
N VAL A 45 -11.04 -5.17 -12.72
CA VAL A 45 -9.62 -5.49 -12.54
C VAL A 45 -9.28 -6.68 -13.41
N SER A 46 -8.53 -6.46 -14.49
CA SER A 46 -8.14 -7.56 -15.37
C SER A 46 -7.07 -8.44 -14.71
N GLU A 47 -7.21 -9.75 -14.88
CA GLU A 47 -6.20 -10.71 -14.44
C GLU A 47 -4.83 -10.43 -15.08
N GLN A 48 -4.84 -10.00 -16.35
CA GLN A 48 -3.62 -9.64 -17.07
C GLN A 48 -2.91 -8.44 -16.45
N ASP A 49 -3.67 -7.39 -16.04
CA ASP A 49 -3.08 -6.20 -15.41
C ASP A 49 -2.48 -6.55 -14.05
N ASN A 50 -3.17 -7.40 -13.29
CA ASN A 50 -2.67 -7.88 -12.01
C ASN A 50 -1.38 -8.71 -12.18
N SER A 51 -1.36 -9.65 -13.11
CA SER A 51 -0.16 -10.46 -13.42
C SER A 51 0.99 -9.57 -13.90
N THR A 52 0.72 -8.64 -14.82
CA THR A 52 1.74 -7.71 -15.33
C THR A 52 2.36 -6.87 -14.21
N PHE A 53 1.53 -6.42 -13.26
CA PHE A 53 2.00 -5.65 -12.11
C PHE A 53 2.86 -6.52 -11.17
N LEU A 54 2.44 -7.74 -10.87
CA LEU A 54 3.20 -8.65 -10.01
C LEU A 54 4.53 -9.04 -10.65
N ASP A 55 4.52 -9.41 -11.94
CA ASP A 55 5.73 -9.78 -12.68
C ASP A 55 6.77 -8.66 -12.68
N ILE A 56 6.34 -7.40 -12.89
CA ILE A 56 7.28 -6.28 -12.91
C ILE A 56 7.83 -5.94 -11.52
N LEU A 57 7.06 -6.18 -10.46
CA LEU A 57 7.56 -6.04 -9.09
C LEU A 57 8.56 -7.14 -8.74
N GLU A 58 8.32 -8.38 -9.18
CA GLU A 58 9.27 -9.46 -9.02
C GLU A 58 10.58 -9.16 -9.76
N ASP A 59 10.51 -8.74 -11.03
CA ASP A 59 11.68 -8.32 -11.81
C ASP A 59 12.45 -7.17 -11.10
N TYR A 60 11.72 -6.22 -10.52
CA TYR A 60 12.30 -5.07 -9.83
C TYR A 60 13.07 -5.49 -8.56
N PHE A 61 12.43 -6.23 -7.67
CA PHE A 61 13.03 -6.64 -6.40
C PHE A 61 14.06 -7.77 -6.54
N ALA A 62 14.12 -8.44 -7.69
CA ALA A 62 15.18 -9.39 -8.02
C ALA A 62 16.51 -8.73 -8.45
N GLN A 63 16.53 -7.41 -8.63
CA GLN A 63 17.74 -6.68 -8.97
C GLN A 63 18.76 -6.71 -7.82
N PRO A 64 20.07 -6.53 -8.11
CA PRO A 64 21.06 -6.33 -7.06
C PRO A 64 20.70 -5.15 -6.15
N GLU A 65 21.01 -5.27 -4.87
CA GLU A 65 20.69 -4.24 -3.87
C GLU A 65 21.28 -2.87 -4.25
N GLU A 66 22.46 -2.86 -4.87
CA GLU A 66 23.11 -1.63 -5.35
C GLU A 66 22.29 -0.88 -6.41
N ASP A 67 21.50 -1.59 -7.22
CA ASP A 67 20.59 -0.99 -8.19
C ASP A 67 19.32 -0.47 -7.51
N LEU A 68 18.74 -1.23 -6.60
CA LEU A 68 17.59 -0.81 -5.80
C LEU A 68 17.91 0.47 -4.99
N ARG A 69 19.11 0.57 -4.43
CA ARG A 69 19.54 1.76 -3.66
C ARG A 69 19.58 3.06 -4.46
N LYS A 70 19.67 3.02 -5.79
CA LYS A 70 19.58 4.21 -6.63
C LYS A 70 18.22 4.89 -6.57
N ASP A 71 17.18 4.10 -6.28
CA ASP A 71 15.80 4.55 -6.18
C ASP A 71 15.39 4.95 -4.75
N GLU A 72 16.27 4.78 -3.76
CA GLU A 72 16.06 5.29 -2.41
C GLU A 72 16.13 6.82 -2.36
N LYS A 73 15.25 7.44 -1.58
CA LYS A 73 15.25 8.89 -1.33
C LYS A 73 15.13 9.17 0.18
N PRO A 74 16.19 8.90 0.95
CA PRO A 74 16.20 9.14 2.39
C PRO A 74 16.02 10.62 2.75
N GLU A 75 16.52 11.53 1.90
CA GLU A 75 16.34 12.98 2.04
C GLU A 75 14.89 13.43 1.93
N LEU A 76 14.02 12.60 1.35
CA LEU A 76 12.57 12.80 1.28
C LEU A 76 11.82 11.90 2.25
N SER A 77 12.50 11.39 3.28
CA SER A 77 11.94 10.45 4.27
C SER A 77 11.28 9.21 3.63
N TYR A 78 11.85 8.74 2.53
CA TYR A 78 11.37 7.58 1.75
C TYR A 78 9.91 7.70 1.26
N GLN A 79 9.41 8.92 1.04
CA GLN A 79 8.02 9.14 0.60
C GLN A 79 7.81 8.90 -0.90
N ILE A 80 8.87 8.65 -1.66
CA ILE A 80 8.86 8.23 -3.07
C ILE A 80 9.96 7.18 -3.30
N GLY A 81 9.82 6.41 -4.38
CA GLY A 81 10.78 5.36 -4.73
C GLY A 81 10.75 4.20 -3.74
N VAL A 82 11.87 3.54 -3.55
CA VAL A 82 11.98 2.34 -2.73
C VAL A 82 12.35 2.64 -1.28
N THR A 83 11.79 1.85 -0.37
CA THR A 83 12.30 1.66 0.98
C THR A 83 12.72 0.20 1.10
N LEU A 84 13.99 -0.06 1.34
CA LEU A 84 14.52 -1.40 1.46
C LEU A 84 14.20 -2.01 2.82
N GLU A 85 14.30 -3.32 2.90
CA GLU A 85 14.11 -4.06 4.15
C GLU A 85 15.00 -3.52 5.27
N ASN A 86 14.53 -3.67 6.49
CA ASN A 86 15.23 -3.24 7.70
C ASN A 86 15.48 -1.71 7.80
N THR A 87 14.91 -0.90 6.91
CA THR A 87 15.00 0.57 6.98
C THR A 87 13.98 1.15 7.96
N GLU A 88 12.75 0.65 7.92
CA GLU A 88 11.67 1.19 8.77
C GLU A 88 11.72 0.63 10.18
N LYS A 89 11.52 1.54 11.13
CA LYS A 89 11.35 1.24 12.55
C LYS A 89 10.06 1.88 13.06
N PRO A 90 9.30 1.22 13.94
CA PRO A 90 8.17 1.86 14.58
C PRO A 90 8.64 3.10 15.33
N LYS A 91 8.12 4.27 14.94
CA LYS A 91 8.57 5.54 15.53
C LYS A 91 8.47 5.51 17.06
N CYS A 92 7.33 5.08 17.57
CA CYS A 92 7.09 5.06 19.02
C CYS A 92 7.88 3.98 19.78
N ALA A 93 8.63 3.12 19.10
CA ALA A 93 9.55 2.19 19.77
C ALA A 93 10.90 2.82 20.12
N VAL A 94 11.24 3.97 19.49
CA VAL A 94 12.55 4.62 19.61
C VAL A 94 12.47 6.12 19.94
N ASP A 95 11.30 6.72 19.89
CA ASP A 95 11.06 8.15 20.09
C ASP A 95 10.53 8.41 21.51
N GLU A 96 11.37 8.96 22.37
CA GLU A 96 11.00 9.23 23.78
C GLU A 96 9.72 10.05 23.94
N PRO A 97 9.48 11.15 23.20
CA PRO A 97 8.22 11.88 23.29
C PRO A 97 6.99 11.04 22.96
N CYS A 98 7.10 10.11 21.99
CA CYS A 98 6.01 9.21 21.66
C CYS A 98 5.77 8.17 22.77
N LEU A 99 6.82 7.62 23.33
CA LEU A 99 6.73 6.69 24.49
C LEU A 99 6.09 7.38 25.70
N ASP A 100 6.45 8.61 25.98
CA ASP A 100 5.84 9.42 27.06
C ASP A 100 4.34 9.60 26.87
N VAL A 101 3.88 9.86 25.64
CA VAL A 101 2.45 9.96 25.33
C VAL A 101 1.76 8.62 25.60
N ILE A 102 2.33 7.51 25.12
CA ILE A 102 1.77 6.16 25.33
C ILE A 102 1.68 5.83 26.83
N GLN A 103 2.70 6.15 27.61
CA GLN A 103 2.72 5.88 29.04
C GLN A 103 1.62 6.63 29.82
N ARG A 104 1.23 7.82 29.35
CA ARG A 104 0.15 8.63 29.94
C ARG A 104 -1.24 8.15 29.57
N LEU A 105 -1.39 7.31 28.56
CA LEU A 105 -2.68 6.74 28.17
C LEU A 105 -3.19 5.76 29.24
N HIS A 106 -4.52 5.68 29.36
CA HIS A 106 -5.14 4.64 30.16
C HIS A 106 -4.71 3.25 29.61
N PRO A 107 -4.46 2.24 30.46
CA PRO A 107 -3.98 0.92 30.01
C PRO A 107 -4.78 0.30 28.86
N SER A 108 -6.12 0.48 28.86
CA SER A 108 -6.99 -0.03 27.80
C SER A 108 -6.84 0.67 26.42
N GLN A 109 -6.12 1.80 26.39
CA GLN A 109 -5.87 2.59 25.19
C GLN A 109 -4.43 2.47 24.69
N ARG A 110 -3.59 1.75 25.42
CA ARG A 110 -2.20 1.55 25.03
C ARG A 110 -2.10 0.51 23.92
N PRO A 111 -1.14 0.64 22.99
CA PRO A 111 -0.79 -0.44 22.07
C PRO A 111 -0.53 -1.75 22.83
N LEU A 112 -0.89 -2.88 22.23
CA LEU A 112 -0.68 -4.20 22.84
C LEU A 112 0.80 -4.51 23.07
N ASP A 113 1.64 -4.01 22.17
CA ASP A 113 3.08 -4.17 22.23
C ASP A 113 3.78 -2.84 21.98
N ILE A 114 4.55 -2.38 22.96
CA ILE A 114 5.35 -1.15 22.91
C ILE A 114 6.86 -1.45 23.02
N THR A 115 7.25 -2.72 22.90
CA THR A 115 8.66 -3.10 22.94
C THR A 115 9.36 -2.65 21.66
N ALA A 116 10.68 -2.43 21.74
CA ALA A 116 11.47 -2.14 20.57
C ALA A 116 11.47 -3.33 19.62
N HIS A 117 10.79 -3.18 18.50
CA HIS A 117 10.77 -4.19 17.44
C HIS A 117 12.03 -4.13 16.59
N SER A 118 12.38 -5.27 16.00
CA SER A 118 13.34 -5.29 14.90
C SER A 118 12.84 -4.40 13.76
N PRO A 119 13.76 -3.82 12.97
CA PRO A 119 13.36 -3.13 11.74
C PRO A 119 12.49 -4.03 10.86
N ASP A 120 11.57 -3.42 10.11
CA ASP A 120 10.62 -4.15 9.27
C ASP A 120 11.38 -4.87 8.12
N PRO A 121 11.27 -6.20 7.98
CA PRO A 121 11.97 -6.97 6.95
C PRO A 121 11.31 -6.92 5.59
N LYS A 122 10.46 -5.94 5.33
CA LYS A 122 9.81 -5.78 4.02
C LYS A 122 10.40 -4.63 3.22
N CYS A 123 10.39 -4.80 1.90
CA CYS A 123 10.61 -3.72 0.95
C CYS A 123 9.29 -3.07 0.56
N ARG A 124 9.33 -1.78 0.24
CA ARG A 124 8.19 -1.04 -0.31
C ARG A 124 8.62 -0.17 -1.47
N PHE A 125 7.71 0.06 -2.42
CA PHE A 125 7.88 1.06 -3.45
C PHE A 125 6.68 2.02 -3.45
N PHE A 126 6.95 3.31 -3.33
CA PHE A 126 5.92 4.33 -3.36
C PHE A 126 5.75 4.90 -4.77
N TRP A 127 4.53 4.80 -5.27
CA TRP A 127 4.13 5.33 -6.57
C TRP A 127 2.91 6.24 -6.43
N ARG A 128 3.04 7.48 -6.89
CA ARG A 128 1.93 8.44 -6.86
C ARG A 128 1.05 8.24 -8.08
N MET A 129 -0.24 7.98 -7.85
CA MET A 129 -1.25 7.86 -8.89
C MET A 129 -1.85 9.22 -9.30
N ALA A 130 -1.83 10.21 -8.41
CA ALA A 130 -2.35 11.53 -8.69
C ALA A 130 -1.33 12.38 -9.43
N GLU A 131 -1.82 13.32 -10.24
CA GLU A 131 -0.98 14.37 -10.82
C GLU A 131 -0.32 15.19 -9.70
N ILE A 132 0.86 15.73 -10.01
CA ILE A 132 1.52 16.66 -9.11
C ILE A 132 0.66 17.94 -9.06
N PRO A 133 0.24 18.39 -7.87
CA PRO A 133 -0.59 19.59 -7.77
C PRO A 133 0.18 20.81 -8.27
N PRO A 134 -0.51 21.81 -8.84
CA PRO A 134 0.11 23.02 -9.38
C PRO A 134 0.74 23.94 -8.32
N PHE A 135 0.52 23.63 -7.05
CA PHE A 135 1.12 24.36 -5.92
C PHE A 135 2.17 23.50 -5.21
N LYS A 136 3.17 24.13 -4.61
CA LYS A 136 4.14 23.45 -3.76
C LYS A 136 3.65 23.41 -2.33
N THR A 137 3.76 22.26 -1.71
CA THR A 137 3.58 22.09 -0.27
C THR A 137 4.88 22.41 0.47
N GLU A 138 4.84 22.57 1.77
CA GLU A 138 6.03 22.69 2.62
C GLU A 138 6.78 21.36 2.80
N PHE A 139 6.20 20.24 2.34
CA PHE A 139 6.77 18.90 2.47
C PHE A 139 7.41 18.45 1.14
N PRO A 140 8.76 18.42 1.06
CA PRO A 140 9.47 18.09 -0.20
C PRO A 140 9.07 16.76 -0.82
N GLY A 141 8.82 15.72 -0.01
CA GLY A 141 8.39 14.40 -0.48
C GLY A 141 7.05 14.43 -1.22
N LEU A 142 6.13 15.33 -0.82
CA LEU A 142 4.85 15.48 -1.51
C LEU A 142 4.96 16.24 -2.84
N ASN A 143 6.03 16.98 -3.04
CA ASN A 143 6.27 17.76 -4.26
C ASN A 143 7.12 16.99 -5.28
N ALA A 144 7.71 15.87 -4.89
CA ALA A 144 8.65 15.13 -5.72
C ALA A 144 7.92 14.30 -6.80
N SER A 145 8.58 14.11 -7.93
CA SER A 145 8.10 13.24 -9.02
C SER A 145 8.31 11.78 -8.66
N ASN A 146 7.51 10.90 -9.28
CA ASN A 146 7.72 9.45 -9.19
C ASN A 146 9.12 9.07 -9.67
N ILE A 147 9.69 8.06 -9.06
CA ILE A 147 10.93 7.42 -9.50
C ILE A 147 10.58 6.33 -10.50
N VAL A 148 11.26 6.31 -11.63
CA VAL A 148 11.18 5.24 -12.63
C VAL A 148 12.52 4.51 -12.61
N PRO A 149 12.55 3.20 -12.35
CA PRO A 149 13.79 2.42 -12.36
C PRO A 149 14.53 2.51 -13.69
N GLU A 150 15.88 2.57 -13.62
CA GLU A 150 16.71 2.77 -14.82
C GLU A 150 17.03 1.46 -15.57
N ALA A 151 16.81 0.29 -14.97
CA ALA A 151 17.07 -0.99 -15.61
C ALA A 151 16.27 -1.13 -16.92
N PRO A 152 16.91 -1.36 -18.09
CA PRO A 152 16.24 -1.28 -19.41
C PRO A 152 15.03 -2.19 -19.53
N HIS A 153 15.08 -3.41 -18.99
CA HIS A 153 14.01 -4.41 -19.06
C HIS A 153 12.80 -4.08 -18.16
N ILE A 154 12.96 -3.13 -17.22
CA ILE A 154 11.93 -2.65 -16.28
C ILE A 154 11.40 -1.28 -16.73
N LYS A 155 12.28 -0.37 -17.10
CA LYS A 155 12.02 1.05 -17.33
C LYS A 155 10.81 1.34 -18.22
N GLU A 156 10.75 0.69 -19.38
CA GLU A 156 9.68 0.93 -20.36
C GLU A 156 8.32 0.38 -19.89
N ARG A 157 8.34 -0.69 -19.10
CA ARG A 157 7.13 -1.37 -18.58
C ARG A 157 6.61 -0.74 -17.30
N TRP A 158 7.47 -0.03 -16.53
CA TRP A 158 7.19 0.40 -15.16
C TRP A 158 5.98 1.34 -15.07
N THR A 159 6.06 2.48 -15.70
CA THR A 159 4.99 3.50 -15.62
C THR A 159 3.64 2.97 -16.12
N PRO A 160 3.54 2.28 -17.26
CA PRO A 160 2.28 1.68 -17.68
C PRO A 160 1.71 0.69 -16.66
N ALA A 161 2.51 -0.26 -16.17
CA ALA A 161 2.06 -1.26 -15.22
C ALA A 161 1.60 -0.65 -13.89
N MET A 162 2.38 0.27 -13.32
CA MET A 162 2.05 0.96 -12.07
C MET A 162 0.78 1.79 -12.18
N ASN A 163 0.61 2.51 -13.29
CA ASN A 163 -0.58 3.35 -13.49
C ASN A 163 -1.82 2.52 -13.77
N GLN A 164 -1.73 1.49 -14.59
CA GLN A 164 -2.86 0.64 -14.94
C GLN A 164 -3.40 -0.06 -13.70
N TRP A 165 -2.54 -0.78 -13.00
CA TRP A 165 -2.93 -1.50 -11.79
C TRP A 165 -3.40 -0.55 -10.68
N GLY A 166 -2.66 0.55 -10.45
CA GLY A 166 -3.03 1.53 -9.43
C GLY A 166 -4.36 2.23 -9.73
N THR A 167 -4.70 2.47 -11.00
CA THR A 167 -6.01 3.01 -11.39
C THR A 167 -7.11 2.01 -11.09
N SER A 168 -6.91 0.73 -11.39
CA SER A 168 -7.85 -0.34 -11.06
C SER A 168 -8.10 -0.40 -9.55
N MET A 169 -7.04 -0.40 -8.74
CA MET A 169 -7.15 -0.43 -7.27
C MET A 169 -7.80 0.81 -6.68
N LYS A 170 -7.58 1.99 -7.29
CA LYS A 170 -8.23 3.24 -6.86
C LYS A 170 -9.74 3.24 -7.13
N ASN A 171 -10.17 2.54 -8.18
CA ASN A 171 -11.56 2.51 -8.60
C ASN A 171 -12.38 1.38 -7.94
N ALA A 172 -11.71 0.38 -7.38
CA ALA A 172 -12.33 -0.65 -6.54
C ALA A 172 -12.61 -0.15 -5.13
#